data_53b4339157971353c576b47acd24d35b
#
_entry.id   53b4339157971353c576b47acd24d35b
#
_cell.length_a   1.000
_cell.length_b   1.000
_cell.length_c   1.000
_cell.angle_alpha   90.00
_cell.angle_beta   90.00
_cell.angle_gamma   90.00
#
_symmetry.space_group_name_H-M   'P 1'
#
loop_
_entity.id
_entity.type
_entity.pdbx_description
1 polymer ?
#
loop_
_entity_poly.entity_id
_entity_poly.type
_entity_poly.pdbx_seq_one_letter_code
_entity_poly.pdbx_strand_id
1 'polypeptide(L)'
;TSYILFTTYITDWRLKFRRKMNDQDTKANTKAVDSLLNFETVKYFTNEDHEADRFNHSLKAYEQAAVKSQLSLTLLNIGQGAIISIGLVVVLIMAANGVQSGKFTIGEFVLINSLLIQIYMPLNFLGFVYREIKQSLVDMEKMFDVIATNSEINDKSDATPLRISTGIIEFKNVSFHYSENRAILKNISFTVPAGTTTAIVGSSGAG
;
A
#
# COMPACT_ATOMS: atom_id res chain seq x y z
N THR A 1 6.86 9.94 -28.62
CA THR A 1 5.41 10.03 -28.35
C THR A 1 4.82 8.64 -28.13
N SER A 2 4.95 7.67 -29.07
CA SER A 2 4.38 6.31 -28.94
C SER A 2 4.87 5.56 -27.70
N TYR A 3 6.15 5.67 -27.35
CA TYR A 3 6.72 5.09 -26.12
C TYR A 3 6.03 5.59 -24.86
N ILE A 4 5.81 6.89 -24.73
CA ILE A 4 5.17 7.50 -23.54
C ILE A 4 3.72 7.03 -23.44
N LEU A 5 2.96 7.09 -24.55
CA LEU A 5 1.57 6.64 -24.56
C LEU A 5 1.42 5.16 -24.19
N PHE A 6 2.28 4.31 -24.74
CA PHE A 6 2.31 2.89 -24.42
C PHE A 6 2.64 2.66 -22.92
N THR A 7 3.70 3.34 -22.43
CA THR A 7 4.14 3.20 -21.04
C THR A 7 3.06 3.63 -20.05
N THR A 8 2.41 4.79 -20.27
CA THR A 8 1.35 5.27 -19.38
C THR A 8 0.16 4.32 -19.39
N TYR A 9 -0.32 3.93 -20.57
CA TYR A 9 -1.47 3.03 -20.68
C TYR A 9 -1.25 1.66 -20.02
N ILE A 10 -0.12 1.02 -20.31
CA ILE A 10 0.20 -0.31 -19.73
C ILE A 10 0.51 -0.19 -18.24
N THR A 11 1.12 0.90 -17.77
CA THR A 11 1.37 1.11 -16.35
C THR A 11 0.05 1.21 -15.57
N ASP A 12 -0.92 1.98 -16.04
CA ASP A 12 -2.23 2.10 -15.41
C ASP A 12 -2.99 0.76 -15.39
N TRP A 13 -2.95 0.01 -16.50
CA TRP A 13 -3.51 -1.34 -16.54
C TRP A 13 -2.83 -2.29 -15.54
N ARG A 14 -1.51 -2.21 -15.39
CA ARG A 14 -0.71 -3.02 -14.49
C ARG A 14 -0.98 -2.74 -13.00
N LEU A 15 -1.38 -1.52 -12.63
CA LEU A 15 -1.68 -1.14 -11.24
C LEU A 15 -2.74 -2.06 -10.61
N LYS A 16 -3.70 -2.57 -11.39
CA LYS A 16 -4.73 -3.52 -10.92
C LYS A 16 -4.12 -4.82 -10.39
N PHE A 17 -3.14 -5.36 -11.10
CA PHE A 17 -2.47 -6.60 -10.71
C PHE A 17 -1.57 -6.39 -9.49
N ARG A 18 -0.88 -5.25 -9.43
CA ARG A 18 -0.04 -4.90 -8.29
C ARG A 18 -0.86 -4.69 -7.01
N ARG A 19 -1.98 -3.98 -7.10
CA ARG A 19 -2.90 -3.82 -5.96
C ARG A 19 -3.42 -5.16 -5.46
N LYS A 20 -3.82 -6.05 -6.37
CA LYS A 20 -4.29 -7.39 -5.99
C LYS A 20 -3.19 -8.22 -5.33
N MET A 21 -1.95 -8.14 -5.81
CA MET A 21 -0.80 -8.81 -5.18
C MET A 21 -0.59 -8.29 -3.75
N ASN A 22 -0.55 -6.97 -3.55
CA ASN A 22 -0.36 -6.36 -2.23
C ASN A 22 -1.52 -6.72 -1.27
N ASP A 23 -2.76 -6.76 -1.74
CA ASP A 23 -3.92 -7.18 -0.93
C ASP A 23 -3.79 -8.63 -0.47
N GLN A 24 -3.36 -9.55 -1.35
CA GLN A 24 -3.14 -10.95 -0.98
C GLN A 24 -1.93 -11.13 -0.04
N ASP A 25 -0.88 -10.33 -0.22
CA ASP A 25 0.28 -10.31 0.69
C ASP A 25 -0.14 -9.89 2.10
N THR A 26 -0.87 -8.79 2.21
CA THR A 26 -1.43 -8.32 3.50
C THR A 26 -2.29 -9.39 4.16
N LYS A 27 -3.17 -10.07 3.40
CA LYS A 27 -4.02 -11.16 3.93
C LYS A 27 -3.21 -12.35 4.42
N ALA A 28 -2.16 -12.73 3.70
CA ALA A 28 -1.27 -13.82 4.12
C ALA A 28 -0.51 -13.45 5.41
N ASN A 29 0.06 -12.25 5.45
CA ASN A 29 0.78 -11.74 6.62
C ASN A 29 -0.13 -11.62 7.85
N THR A 30 -1.36 -11.11 7.70
CA THR A 30 -2.34 -11.03 8.79
C THR A 30 -2.60 -12.42 9.38
N LYS A 31 -2.83 -13.44 8.53
CA LYS A 31 -3.05 -14.81 9.03
C LYS A 31 -1.85 -15.40 9.75
N ALA A 32 -0.63 -15.13 9.26
CA ALA A 32 0.58 -15.57 9.95
C ALA A 32 0.70 -14.94 11.34
N VAL A 33 0.47 -13.63 11.41
CA VAL A 33 0.52 -12.90 12.69
C VAL A 33 -0.58 -13.39 13.65
N ASP A 34 -1.81 -13.58 13.17
CA ASP A 34 -2.92 -14.10 13.97
C ASP A 34 -2.61 -15.47 14.56
N SER A 35 -2.04 -16.40 13.76
CA SER A 35 -1.65 -17.73 14.24
C SER A 35 -0.53 -17.66 15.28
N LEU A 36 0.42 -16.72 15.13
CA LEU A 36 1.51 -16.53 16.08
C LEU A 36 1.03 -15.86 17.37
N LEU A 37 0.14 -14.88 17.30
CA LEU A 37 -0.42 -14.24 18.48
C LEU A 37 -1.30 -15.19 19.30
N ASN A 38 -1.94 -16.15 18.64
CA ASN A 38 -2.79 -17.16 19.27
C ASN A 38 -2.11 -18.53 19.37
N PHE A 39 -0.77 -18.58 19.41
CA PHE A 39 -0.01 -19.84 19.36
C PHE A 39 -0.38 -20.80 20.49
N GLU A 40 -0.66 -20.31 21.70
CA GLU A 40 -1.08 -21.13 22.82
C GLU A 40 -2.40 -21.86 22.53
N THR A 41 -3.39 -21.14 21.96
CA THR A 41 -4.67 -21.73 21.57
C THR A 41 -4.48 -22.78 20.48
N VAL A 42 -3.66 -22.51 19.48
CA VAL A 42 -3.32 -23.46 18.40
C VAL A 42 -2.72 -24.73 19.01
N LYS A 43 -1.79 -24.57 19.97
CA LYS A 43 -1.16 -25.71 20.68
C LYS A 43 -2.13 -26.49 21.56
N TYR A 44 -2.98 -25.80 22.33
CA TYR A 44 -3.96 -26.45 23.20
C TYR A 44 -4.95 -27.33 22.42
N PHE A 45 -5.32 -26.93 21.21
CA PHE A 45 -6.25 -27.68 20.36
C PHE A 45 -5.55 -28.58 19.34
N THR A 46 -4.21 -28.65 19.36
CA THR A 46 -3.41 -29.46 18.40
C THR A 46 -3.78 -29.14 16.93
N ASN A 47 -3.91 -27.85 16.60
CA ASN A 47 -4.48 -27.37 15.34
C ASN A 47 -3.41 -26.79 14.39
N GLU A 48 -2.13 -27.19 14.56
CA GLU A 48 -1.00 -26.68 13.79
C GLU A 48 -1.15 -26.94 12.28
N ASP A 49 -1.58 -28.15 11.95
CA ASP A 49 -1.76 -28.55 10.54
C ASP A 49 -2.87 -27.72 9.86
N HIS A 50 -3.96 -27.46 10.58
CA HIS A 50 -5.03 -26.59 10.09
C HIS A 50 -4.55 -25.16 9.85
N GLU A 51 -3.80 -24.59 10.76
CA GLU A 51 -3.24 -23.24 10.60
C GLU A 51 -2.21 -23.18 9.46
N ALA A 52 -1.37 -24.21 9.31
CA ALA A 52 -0.44 -24.34 8.20
C ALA A 52 -1.17 -24.38 6.85
N ASP A 53 -2.23 -25.17 6.73
CA ASP A 53 -3.05 -25.28 5.52
C ASP A 53 -3.77 -23.96 5.22
N ARG A 54 -4.32 -23.30 6.23
CA ARG A 54 -4.95 -21.99 6.12
C ARG A 54 -3.99 -20.92 5.60
N PHE A 55 -2.75 -20.93 6.10
CA PHE A 55 -1.69 -20.05 5.66
C PHE A 55 -1.22 -20.37 4.23
N ASN A 56 -0.99 -21.66 3.92
CA ASN A 56 -0.61 -22.13 2.60
C ASN A 56 -1.64 -21.76 1.53
N HIS A 57 -2.93 -21.85 1.84
CA HIS A 57 -3.98 -21.41 0.92
C HIS A 57 -3.87 -19.91 0.59
N SER A 58 -3.54 -19.09 1.57
CA SER A 58 -3.35 -17.64 1.38
C SER A 58 -2.06 -17.32 0.62
N LEU A 59 -0.97 -18.05 0.89
CA LEU A 59 0.28 -17.93 0.12
C LEU A 59 0.08 -18.32 -1.34
N LYS A 60 -0.69 -19.34 -1.64
CA LYS A 60 -1.01 -19.74 -3.01
C LYS A 60 -1.80 -18.66 -3.76
N ALA A 61 -2.72 -17.99 -3.08
CA ALA A 61 -3.45 -16.85 -3.65
C ALA A 61 -2.51 -15.65 -3.93
N TYR A 62 -1.58 -15.37 -3.01
CA TYR A 62 -0.53 -14.37 -3.20
C TYR A 62 0.39 -14.74 -4.38
N GLU A 63 0.89 -15.97 -4.44
CA GLU A 63 1.75 -16.46 -5.53
C GLU A 63 1.09 -16.24 -6.90
N GLN A 64 -0.18 -16.64 -7.05
CA GLN A 64 -0.92 -16.43 -8.30
C GLN A 64 -1.06 -14.96 -8.69
N ALA A 65 -1.27 -14.10 -7.70
CA ALA A 65 -1.35 -12.66 -7.92
C ALA A 65 0.02 -12.07 -8.26
N ALA A 66 1.09 -12.52 -7.60
CA ALA A 66 2.47 -12.11 -7.83
C ALA A 66 2.95 -12.51 -9.24
N VAL A 67 2.66 -13.72 -9.69
CA VAL A 67 2.96 -14.18 -11.06
C VAL A 67 2.25 -13.29 -12.09
N LYS A 68 0.97 -12.99 -11.92
CA LYS A 68 0.24 -12.09 -12.81
C LYS A 68 0.81 -10.68 -12.82
N SER A 69 1.21 -10.16 -11.67
CA SER A 69 1.87 -8.87 -11.55
C SER A 69 3.22 -8.87 -12.29
N GLN A 70 4.01 -9.94 -12.13
CA GLN A 70 5.31 -10.08 -12.80
C GLN A 70 5.16 -10.21 -14.32
N LEU A 71 4.21 -11.00 -14.80
CA LEU A 71 3.92 -11.12 -16.24
C LEU A 71 3.50 -9.78 -16.85
N SER A 72 2.70 -9.00 -16.13
CA SER A 72 2.32 -7.65 -16.58
C SER A 72 3.53 -6.69 -16.69
N LEU A 73 4.53 -6.84 -15.79
CA LEU A 73 5.79 -6.10 -15.87
C LEU A 73 6.63 -6.53 -17.07
N THR A 74 6.72 -7.84 -17.29
CA THR A 74 7.45 -8.41 -18.42
C THR A 74 6.85 -7.93 -19.74
N LEU A 75 5.52 -7.91 -19.86
CA LEU A 75 4.83 -7.39 -21.05
C LEU A 75 5.14 -5.90 -21.29
N LEU A 76 5.16 -5.08 -20.24
CA LEU A 76 5.57 -3.68 -20.33
C LEU A 76 7.00 -3.56 -20.88
N ASN A 77 7.94 -4.30 -20.31
CA ASN A 77 9.35 -4.24 -20.71
C ASN A 77 9.57 -4.72 -22.16
N ILE A 78 8.91 -5.82 -22.55
CA ILE A 78 8.97 -6.33 -23.94
C ILE A 78 8.40 -5.30 -24.91
N GLY A 79 7.23 -4.73 -24.61
CA GLY A 79 6.61 -3.73 -25.47
C GLY A 79 7.45 -2.46 -25.60
N GLN A 80 8.03 -1.98 -24.50
CA GLN A 80 8.96 -0.85 -24.53
C GLN A 80 10.20 -1.17 -25.40
N GLY A 81 10.81 -2.34 -25.19
CA GLY A 81 11.95 -2.79 -25.98
C GLY A 81 11.63 -2.90 -27.47
N ALA A 82 10.47 -3.44 -27.82
CA ALA A 82 10.02 -3.56 -29.21
C ALA A 82 9.85 -2.17 -29.88
N ILE A 83 9.19 -1.23 -29.21
CA ILE A 83 9.02 0.13 -29.74
C ILE A 83 10.37 0.79 -30.02
N ILE A 84 11.32 0.64 -29.12
CA ILE A 84 12.65 1.22 -29.26
C ILE A 84 13.44 0.53 -30.38
N SER A 85 13.42 -0.81 -30.42
CA SER A 85 14.11 -1.58 -31.46
C SER A 85 13.59 -1.25 -32.86
N ILE A 86 12.28 -1.12 -33.02
CA ILE A 86 11.67 -0.71 -34.30
C ILE A 86 12.13 0.70 -34.66
N GLY A 87 12.10 1.64 -33.73
CA GLY A 87 12.57 3.01 -33.97
C GLY A 87 14.05 3.06 -34.41
N LEU A 88 14.89 2.27 -33.70
CA LEU A 88 16.32 2.16 -34.02
C LEU A 88 16.54 1.60 -35.45
N VAL A 89 15.85 0.52 -35.78
CA VAL A 89 15.96 -0.09 -37.14
C VAL A 89 15.53 0.90 -38.23
N VAL A 90 14.43 1.62 -38.03
CA VAL A 90 13.97 2.63 -39.00
C VAL A 90 15.02 3.72 -39.22
N VAL A 91 15.58 4.28 -38.13
CA VAL A 91 16.62 5.32 -38.23
C VAL A 91 17.90 4.79 -38.89
N LEU A 92 18.32 3.56 -38.57
CA LEU A 92 19.48 2.94 -39.22
C LEU A 92 19.27 2.72 -40.75
N ILE A 93 18.07 2.28 -41.15
CA ILE A 93 17.74 2.13 -42.58
C ILE A 93 17.77 3.50 -43.28
N MET A 94 17.20 4.53 -42.66
CA MET A 94 17.25 5.88 -43.17
C MET A 94 18.69 6.40 -43.30
N ALA A 95 19.53 6.18 -42.31
CA ALA A 95 20.94 6.56 -42.31
C ALA A 95 21.74 5.80 -43.39
N ALA A 96 21.50 4.48 -43.54
CA ALA A 96 22.14 3.66 -44.57
C ALA A 96 21.76 4.14 -46.01
N ASN A 97 20.48 4.44 -46.22
CA ASN A 97 20.03 5.02 -47.51
C ASN A 97 20.66 6.40 -47.77
N GLY A 98 20.91 7.18 -46.68
CA GLY A 98 21.61 8.45 -46.77
C GLY A 98 23.08 8.28 -47.19
N VAL A 99 23.75 7.26 -46.69
CA VAL A 99 25.14 6.92 -47.13
C VAL A 99 25.14 6.47 -48.60
N GLN A 100 24.21 5.57 -48.96
CA GLN A 100 24.11 5.08 -50.35
C GLN A 100 23.84 6.20 -51.36
N SER A 101 23.05 7.19 -50.97
CA SER A 101 22.74 8.38 -51.81
C SER A 101 23.83 9.47 -51.77
N GLY A 102 24.92 9.25 -51.05
CA GLY A 102 26.02 10.22 -50.93
C GLY A 102 25.72 11.44 -50.06
N LYS A 103 24.58 11.44 -49.32
CA LYS A 103 24.21 12.52 -48.39
C LYS A 103 24.94 12.44 -47.05
N PHE A 104 25.33 11.25 -46.66
CA PHE A 104 26.05 10.99 -45.43
C PHE A 104 27.33 10.22 -45.69
N THR A 105 28.32 10.44 -44.86
CA THR A 105 29.56 9.66 -44.81
C THR A 105 29.39 8.42 -43.92
N ILE A 106 30.26 7.44 -44.08
CA ILE A 106 30.28 6.26 -43.16
C ILE A 106 30.51 6.69 -41.72
N GLY A 107 31.33 7.74 -41.49
CA GLY A 107 31.57 8.30 -40.14
C GLY A 107 30.30 8.86 -39.50
N GLU A 108 29.48 9.55 -40.29
CA GLU A 108 28.17 10.08 -39.80
C GLU A 108 27.19 8.94 -39.52
N PHE A 109 27.19 7.86 -40.26
CA PHE A 109 26.40 6.66 -39.95
C PHE A 109 26.79 6.07 -38.57
N VAL A 110 28.09 5.92 -38.31
CA VAL A 110 28.59 5.43 -37.03
C VAL A 110 28.25 6.41 -35.90
N LEU A 111 28.35 7.71 -36.16
CA LEU A 111 27.97 8.75 -35.17
C LEU A 111 26.46 8.65 -34.82
N ILE A 112 25.58 8.54 -35.79
CA ILE A 112 24.12 8.40 -35.61
C ILE A 112 23.83 7.17 -34.74
N ASN A 113 24.46 6.02 -35.05
CA ASN A 113 24.28 4.79 -34.26
C ASN A 113 24.73 4.97 -32.83
N SER A 114 25.89 5.58 -32.60
CA SER A 114 26.44 5.83 -31.26
C SER A 114 25.54 6.76 -30.42
N LEU A 115 25.03 7.83 -31.05
CA LEU A 115 24.10 8.77 -30.39
C LEU A 115 22.76 8.10 -30.03
N LEU A 116 22.24 7.22 -30.91
CA LEU A 116 21.01 6.48 -30.65
C LEU A 116 21.16 5.60 -29.42
N ILE A 117 22.29 4.87 -29.30
CA ILE A 117 22.57 4.02 -28.12
C ILE A 117 22.69 4.87 -26.86
N GLN A 118 23.36 6.03 -26.94
CA GLN A 118 23.50 6.94 -25.78
C GLN A 118 22.16 7.54 -25.31
N ILE A 119 21.22 7.83 -26.21
CA ILE A 119 19.90 8.35 -25.84
C ILE A 119 19.02 7.26 -25.24
N TYR A 120 19.26 5.99 -25.57
CA TYR A 120 18.47 4.88 -25.05
C TYR A 120 18.59 4.69 -23.52
N MET A 121 19.78 4.85 -22.96
CA MET A 121 20.00 4.73 -21.51
C MET A 121 19.17 5.71 -20.68
N PRO A 122 19.24 7.04 -20.93
CA PRO A 122 18.42 8.00 -20.20
C PRO A 122 16.92 7.78 -20.37
N LEU A 123 16.48 7.29 -21.54
CA LEU A 123 15.06 7.05 -21.81
C LEU A 123 14.49 5.93 -20.93
N ASN A 124 15.26 4.85 -20.74
CA ASN A 124 14.90 3.78 -19.80
C ASN A 124 14.86 4.28 -18.36
N PHE A 125 15.84 5.12 -17.98
CA PHE A 125 15.92 5.70 -16.64
C PHE A 125 14.73 6.63 -16.34
N LEU A 126 14.27 7.42 -17.30
CA LEU A 126 13.09 8.28 -17.16
C LEU A 126 11.83 7.46 -16.81
N GLY A 127 11.64 6.30 -17.41
CA GLY A 127 10.53 5.41 -17.09
C GLY A 127 10.59 4.88 -15.65
N PHE A 128 11.77 4.58 -15.15
CA PHE A 128 11.99 4.20 -13.75
C PHE A 128 11.69 5.37 -12.80
N VAL A 129 12.28 6.54 -13.04
CA VAL A 129 12.10 7.74 -12.22
C VAL A 129 10.62 8.14 -12.12
N TYR A 130 9.90 8.12 -13.25
CA TYR A 130 8.46 8.42 -13.24
C TYR A 130 7.66 7.50 -12.32
N ARG A 131 7.95 6.20 -12.34
CA ARG A 131 7.29 5.23 -11.45
C ARG A 131 7.62 5.47 -9.98
N GLU A 132 8.88 5.79 -9.70
CA GLU A 132 9.35 6.08 -8.34
C GLU A 132 8.69 7.35 -7.76
N ILE A 133 8.62 8.41 -8.55
CA ILE A 133 7.92 9.64 -8.17
C ILE A 133 6.44 9.35 -7.86
N LYS A 134 5.75 8.58 -8.72
CA LYS A 134 4.34 8.22 -8.50
C LYS A 134 4.16 7.42 -7.21
N GLN A 135 5.05 6.49 -6.90
CA GLN A 135 4.99 5.71 -5.67
C GLN A 135 5.23 6.60 -4.45
N SER A 136 6.27 7.43 -4.51
CA SER A 136 6.60 8.37 -3.42
C SER A 136 5.47 9.35 -3.11
N LEU A 137 4.76 9.83 -4.14
CA LEU A 137 3.59 10.69 -3.93
C LEU A 137 2.45 9.98 -3.19
N VAL A 138 2.19 8.71 -3.49
CA VAL A 138 1.18 7.91 -2.77
C VAL A 138 1.58 7.67 -1.31
N ASP A 139 2.87 7.42 -1.08
CA ASP A 139 3.38 7.19 0.28
C ASP A 139 3.35 8.50 1.10
N MET A 140 3.64 9.65 0.47
CA MET A 140 3.49 10.97 1.09
C MET A 140 2.02 11.28 1.41
N GLU A 141 1.07 10.97 0.53
CA GLU A 141 -0.36 11.15 0.78
C GLU A 141 -0.79 10.42 2.05
N LYS A 142 -0.43 9.14 2.19
CA LYS A 142 -0.71 8.37 3.40
C LYS A 142 -0.07 8.96 4.66
N MET A 143 1.14 9.48 4.55
CA MET A 143 1.82 10.13 5.67
C MET A 143 1.07 11.40 6.10
N PHE A 144 0.63 12.21 5.15
CA PHE A 144 -0.15 13.42 5.45
C PHE A 144 -1.53 13.09 6.02
N ASP A 145 -2.19 12.02 5.56
CA ASP A 145 -3.46 11.55 6.13
C ASP A 145 -3.31 11.19 7.62
N VAL A 146 -2.21 10.52 7.99
CA VAL A 146 -1.92 10.23 9.40
C VAL A 146 -1.68 11.52 10.21
N ILE A 147 -0.94 12.48 9.67
CA ILE A 147 -0.68 13.76 10.33
C ILE A 147 -1.96 14.59 10.46
N ALA A 148 -2.84 14.54 9.45
CA ALA A 148 -4.12 15.25 9.44
C ALA A 148 -5.18 14.64 10.36
N THR A 149 -4.95 13.40 10.84
CA THR A 149 -5.86 12.74 11.78
C THR A 149 -5.80 13.43 13.14
N ASN A 150 -6.82 14.19 13.44
CA ASN A 150 -6.94 14.85 14.73
C ASN A 150 -7.37 13.85 15.82
N SER A 151 -6.90 14.08 17.04
CA SER A 151 -7.39 13.34 18.21
C SER A 151 -8.89 13.64 18.40
N GLU A 152 -9.70 12.58 18.52
CA GLU A 152 -11.14 12.73 18.81
C GLU A 152 -11.39 13.35 20.19
N ILE A 153 -10.44 13.16 21.12
CA ILE A 153 -10.51 13.69 22.48
C ILE A 153 -9.43 14.74 22.64
N ASN A 154 -9.84 15.99 22.75
CA ASN A 154 -8.98 17.12 23.00
C ASN A 154 -9.42 17.87 24.24
N ASP A 155 -8.44 18.44 24.94
CA ASP A 155 -8.73 19.36 26.05
C ASP A 155 -9.45 20.60 25.51
N LYS A 156 -10.40 21.11 26.30
CA LYS A 156 -11.02 22.41 26.01
C LYS A 156 -9.99 23.52 26.14
N SER A 157 -10.15 24.59 25.40
CA SER A 157 -9.24 25.75 25.42
C SER A 157 -9.13 26.42 26.80
N ASP A 158 -10.13 26.23 27.66
CA ASP A 158 -10.25 26.74 29.01
C ASP A 158 -10.06 25.64 30.10
N ALA A 159 -9.52 24.46 29.70
CA ALA A 159 -9.30 23.37 30.64
C ALA A 159 -8.33 23.77 31.74
N THR A 160 -8.73 23.52 32.99
CA THR A 160 -7.91 23.77 34.19
C THR A 160 -7.35 22.46 34.73
N PRO A 161 -6.15 22.46 35.34
CA PRO A 161 -5.59 21.25 35.95
C PRO A 161 -6.53 20.65 36.99
N LEU A 162 -6.78 19.33 36.90
CA LEU A 162 -7.61 18.61 37.85
C LEU A 162 -6.96 18.62 39.24
N ARG A 163 -7.69 19.13 40.26
CA ARG A 163 -7.30 19.09 41.67
C ARG A 163 -8.26 18.16 42.42
N ILE A 164 -7.77 17.03 42.85
CA ILE A 164 -8.56 16.05 43.64
C ILE A 164 -8.47 16.41 45.11
N SER A 165 -9.60 16.74 45.74
CA SER A 165 -9.66 17.06 47.16
C SER A 165 -10.12 15.86 48.03
N THR A 166 -11.15 15.14 47.60
CA THR A 166 -11.79 14.09 48.41
C THR A 166 -11.72 12.70 47.76
N GLY A 167 -11.40 12.58 46.51
CA GLY A 167 -11.29 11.30 45.80
C GLY A 167 -12.61 10.55 45.59
N ILE A 168 -13.76 11.25 45.71
CA ILE A 168 -15.08 10.67 45.45
C ILE A 168 -15.32 10.71 43.92
N ILE A 169 -15.83 9.59 43.38
CA ILE A 169 -16.22 9.51 41.97
C ILE A 169 -17.75 9.41 41.87
N GLU A 170 -18.36 10.31 41.16
CA GLU A 170 -19.83 10.34 41.00
C GLU A 170 -20.19 10.31 39.50
N PHE A 171 -21.00 9.33 39.13
CA PHE A 171 -21.65 9.24 37.86
C PHE A 171 -23.07 9.81 37.99
N LYS A 172 -23.42 10.79 37.16
CA LYS A 172 -24.75 11.44 37.13
C LYS A 172 -25.37 11.34 35.79
N ASN A 173 -26.39 10.51 35.62
CA ASN A 173 -27.16 10.35 34.38
C ASN A 173 -26.27 10.12 33.14
N VAL A 174 -25.22 9.31 33.30
CA VAL A 174 -24.25 9.05 32.22
C VAL A 174 -24.86 8.11 31.20
N SER A 175 -24.92 8.57 29.95
CA SER A 175 -25.29 7.75 28.79
C SER A 175 -24.13 7.71 27.82
N PHE A 176 -23.87 6.55 27.23
CA PHE A 176 -22.76 6.37 26.30
C PHE A 176 -23.12 5.41 25.17
N HIS A 177 -22.63 5.69 23.97
CA HIS A 177 -22.73 4.85 22.78
C HIS A 177 -21.44 4.95 21.95
N TYR A 178 -21.00 3.85 21.35
CA TYR A 178 -19.92 3.82 20.35
C TYR A 178 -20.43 4.17 18.94
N SER A 179 -21.70 3.85 18.65
CA SER A 179 -22.40 4.19 17.43
C SER A 179 -23.80 4.68 17.74
N GLU A 180 -24.33 5.59 16.93
CA GLU A 180 -25.66 6.21 17.14
C GLU A 180 -26.79 5.20 17.34
N ASN A 181 -26.67 4.02 16.74
CA ASN A 181 -27.71 2.99 16.76
C ASN A 181 -27.63 2.03 17.95
N ARG A 182 -26.64 2.12 18.84
CA ARG A 182 -26.46 1.20 19.96
C ARG A 182 -26.01 1.93 21.23
N ALA A 183 -27.00 2.30 22.05
CA ALA A 183 -26.75 2.82 23.39
C ALA A 183 -26.26 1.68 24.32
N ILE A 184 -25.10 1.84 24.93
CA ILE A 184 -24.45 0.87 25.83
C ILE A 184 -24.76 1.23 27.28
N LEU A 185 -24.54 2.48 27.67
CA LEU A 185 -24.93 3.00 28.98
C LEU A 185 -26.16 3.91 28.82
N LYS A 186 -27.14 3.76 29.69
CA LYS A 186 -28.39 4.50 29.68
C LYS A 186 -28.69 5.06 31.05
N ASN A 187 -28.50 6.37 31.24
CA ASN A 187 -28.81 7.10 32.48
C ASN A 187 -28.20 6.45 33.73
N ILE A 188 -26.94 6.03 33.69
CA ILE A 188 -26.27 5.39 34.79
C ILE A 188 -25.90 6.45 35.86
N SER A 189 -26.33 6.21 37.11
CA SER A 189 -26.01 7.07 38.26
C SER A 189 -25.57 6.23 39.45
N PHE A 190 -24.37 6.50 39.97
CA PHE A 190 -23.87 5.90 41.17
C PHE A 190 -22.70 6.72 41.76
N THR A 191 -22.38 6.47 43.02
CA THR A 191 -21.28 7.15 43.71
C THR A 191 -20.31 6.12 44.27
N VAL A 192 -19.00 6.33 44.05
CA VAL A 192 -17.91 5.57 44.65
C VAL A 192 -17.30 6.44 45.75
N PRO A 193 -17.45 6.06 47.02
CA PRO A 193 -16.85 6.80 48.14
C PRO A 193 -15.32 6.80 48.11
N ALA A 194 -14.71 7.84 48.68
CA ALA A 194 -13.25 7.91 48.77
C ALA A 194 -12.65 6.72 49.54
N GLY A 195 -11.53 6.20 49.06
CA GLY A 195 -10.82 5.09 49.70
C GLY A 195 -11.51 3.72 49.60
N THR A 196 -12.56 3.58 48.80
CA THR A 196 -13.24 2.31 48.55
C THR A 196 -12.90 1.71 47.19
N THR A 197 -13.02 0.40 47.08
CA THR A 197 -12.93 -0.33 45.79
C THR A 197 -14.33 -0.74 45.36
N THR A 198 -14.69 -0.37 44.13
CA THR A 198 -15.98 -0.76 43.53
C THR A 198 -15.73 -1.63 42.32
N ALA A 199 -16.33 -2.81 42.27
CA ALA A 199 -16.29 -3.69 41.12
C ALA A 199 -17.52 -3.48 40.25
N ILE A 200 -17.30 -3.24 38.95
CA ILE A 200 -18.34 -3.19 37.92
C ILE A 200 -18.37 -4.56 37.24
N VAL A 201 -19.51 -5.25 37.32
CA VAL A 201 -19.68 -6.60 36.79
C VAL A 201 -20.80 -6.62 35.75
N GLY A 202 -20.65 -7.43 34.69
CA GLY A 202 -21.63 -7.59 33.66
C GLY A 202 -21.22 -8.68 32.66
N SER A 203 -22.09 -8.95 31.68
CA SER A 203 -21.75 -9.83 30.59
C SER A 203 -20.65 -9.21 29.69
N SER A 204 -19.84 -10.06 29.00
CA SER A 204 -18.81 -9.57 28.09
C SER A 204 -19.41 -8.64 27.03
N GLY A 205 -18.86 -7.43 26.90
CA GLY A 205 -19.38 -6.41 26.01
C GLY A 205 -20.58 -5.60 26.52
N ALA A 206 -20.85 -5.64 27.81
CA ALA A 206 -21.94 -4.85 28.44
C ALA A 206 -21.58 -3.37 28.66
N GLY A 207 -20.33 -2.98 28.43
CA GLY A 207 -19.87 -1.59 28.58
C GLY A 207 -18.44 -1.51 29.11
#